data_841df5cb98ce13658accd37cd1b3d911
#
_entry.id   841df5cb98ce13658accd37cd1b3d911
#
_cell.length_a   1.000
_cell.length_b   1.000
_cell.length_c   1.000
_cell.angle_alpha   90.00
_cell.angle_beta   90.00
_cell.angle_gamma   90.00
#
_symmetry.space_group_name_H-M   'P 1'
#
loop_
_entity.id
_entity.type
_entity.pdbx_description
1 polymer ?
#
loop_
_entity_poly.entity_id
_entity_poly.type
_entity_poly.pdbx_seq_one_letter_code
_entity_poly.pdbx_strand_id
1 'polypeptide(L)'
;MAAKLGAEEETAVKLIHLSDLHLGKRVNDFPMLEDQAYILERILEIADEEQPDAVLIAGDVYDKTVPSAEAVALLDDFLVKLADRSLPVLLISGNHDSPERLAFAHRLMEGRGVHIAPVYHGQVAPVTLEDAHGPVDFWLLPFLKPVHLRRFFPEDGVESYTDAMACAVRHMSIDTTRRNVLVTHQFVTGAERCESEEASVGGADNVDVAVFAPFDYVALGHLHGPQNVDGTRVRYCGTPLKYSFSEVRHQKSVTVVELGEKGMLDVRTVPLVPKRDMVELRGGFAQLTSPDVYGQVDRDAYVRVVLTDENDVYEAMGKLRLIYPNLMRLDYDDLRIRGGSVELEEADVKRDPLELFAEFYRQQNRRPMSEEQRRYLTGLLETIQEERA
;
A
#
# COMPACT_ATOMS: atom_id res chain seq x y z
N MET A 1 -29.57 -8.82 51.43
CA MET A 1 -28.69 -9.58 50.57
C MET A 1 -29.23 -9.38 49.14
N ALA A 2 -28.79 -8.30 48.49
CA ALA A 2 -29.21 -7.92 47.15
C ALA A 2 -28.20 -8.52 46.18
N ALA A 3 -28.65 -9.47 45.36
CA ALA A 3 -27.87 -10.01 44.24
C ALA A 3 -27.59 -8.88 43.23
N LYS A 4 -26.35 -8.56 42.99
CA LYS A 4 -25.91 -7.83 41.78
C LYS A 4 -26.21 -8.76 40.60
N LEU A 5 -27.23 -8.47 39.85
CA LEU A 5 -27.37 -8.88 38.47
C LEU A 5 -26.26 -8.11 37.73
N GLY A 6 -25.17 -8.80 37.38
CA GLY A 6 -24.26 -8.32 36.36
C GLY A 6 -25.06 -8.22 35.06
N ALA A 7 -25.14 -7.04 34.47
CA ALA A 7 -25.44 -6.92 33.06
C ALA A 7 -24.32 -7.68 32.34
N GLU A 8 -24.67 -8.80 31.68
CA GLU A 8 -23.84 -9.34 30.62
C GLU A 8 -23.75 -8.19 29.60
N GLU A 9 -22.59 -7.60 29.44
CA GLU A 9 -22.33 -6.68 28.32
C GLU A 9 -22.66 -7.49 27.06
N GLU A 10 -23.71 -7.09 26.33
CA GLU A 10 -24.01 -7.64 25.03
C GLU A 10 -22.78 -7.35 24.15
N THR A 11 -21.94 -8.36 23.98
CA THR A 11 -20.67 -8.21 23.27
C THR A 11 -20.92 -8.18 21.77
N ALA A 12 -20.66 -7.04 21.16
CA ALA A 12 -20.61 -6.87 19.70
C ALA A 12 -19.46 -7.68 19.10
N VAL A 13 -19.58 -8.16 17.86
CA VAL A 13 -18.44 -8.74 17.14
C VAL A 13 -17.37 -7.69 16.94
N LYS A 14 -16.18 -7.96 17.50
CA LYS A 14 -15.00 -7.12 17.37
C LYS A 14 -14.01 -7.71 16.38
N LEU A 15 -13.53 -6.91 15.44
CA LEU A 15 -12.64 -7.32 14.36
C LEU A 15 -11.38 -6.49 14.34
N ILE A 16 -10.27 -7.11 13.97
CA ILE A 16 -9.06 -6.42 13.52
C ILE A 16 -9.03 -6.50 12.00
N HIS A 17 -8.91 -5.34 11.32
CA HIS A 17 -8.77 -5.25 9.88
C HIS A 17 -7.35 -4.81 9.52
N LEU A 18 -6.67 -5.67 8.77
CA LEU A 18 -5.33 -5.53 8.21
C LEU A 18 -5.38 -5.69 6.68
N SER A 19 -4.40 -5.14 5.98
CA SER A 19 -4.18 -5.38 4.55
C SER A 19 -2.74 -5.07 4.15
N ASP A 20 -2.37 -5.40 2.93
CA ASP A 20 -1.15 -4.92 2.27
C ASP A 20 0.11 -5.18 3.12
N LEU A 21 0.24 -6.42 3.61
CA LEU A 21 1.40 -6.83 4.41
C LEU A 21 2.69 -6.81 3.58
N HIS A 22 2.59 -7.11 2.29
CA HIS A 22 3.69 -7.15 1.32
C HIS A 22 4.93 -7.86 1.86
N LEU A 23 4.74 -9.05 2.47
CA LEU A 23 5.83 -9.81 3.06
C LEU A 23 6.93 -10.11 2.03
N GLY A 24 8.18 -9.83 2.43
CA GLY A 24 9.35 -9.96 1.56
C GLY A 24 9.66 -8.72 0.71
N LYS A 25 8.96 -7.61 0.93
CA LYS A 25 9.21 -6.33 0.24
C LYS A 25 10.62 -5.81 0.48
N ARG A 26 11.16 -5.18 -0.56
CA ARG A 26 12.39 -4.39 -0.49
C ARG A 26 12.07 -2.94 -0.87
N VAL A 27 12.59 -2.00 -0.10
CA VAL A 27 12.44 -0.57 -0.38
C VAL A 27 13.83 0.01 -0.66
N ASN A 28 14.05 0.57 -1.85
CA ASN A 28 15.36 1.07 -2.28
C ASN A 28 16.51 0.08 -1.97
N ASP A 29 16.30 -1.19 -2.30
CA ASP A 29 17.21 -2.32 -2.04
C ASP A 29 17.38 -2.74 -0.57
N PHE A 30 16.76 -2.08 0.39
CA PHE A 30 16.74 -2.51 1.79
C PHE A 30 15.66 -3.56 2.01
N PRO A 31 16.01 -4.75 2.56
CA PRO A 31 15.01 -5.77 2.89
C PRO A 31 14.20 -5.34 4.11
N MET A 32 12.87 -5.44 4.02
CA MET A 32 11.97 -5.03 5.10
C MET A 32 11.58 -6.20 6.02
N LEU A 33 12.06 -7.41 5.78
CA LEU A 33 11.57 -8.62 6.45
C LEU A 33 11.71 -8.59 7.97
N GLU A 34 12.80 -8.02 8.50
CA GLU A 34 13.02 -7.85 9.93
C GLU A 34 12.00 -6.88 10.56
N ASP A 35 11.73 -5.76 9.87
CA ASP A 35 10.73 -4.78 10.30
C ASP A 35 9.31 -5.37 10.18
N GLN A 36 9.06 -6.19 9.16
CA GLN A 36 7.81 -6.92 8.99
C GLN A 36 7.59 -7.95 10.11
N ALA A 37 8.60 -8.71 10.48
CA ALA A 37 8.52 -9.62 11.63
C ALA A 37 8.20 -8.85 12.92
N TYR A 38 8.89 -7.74 13.16
CA TYR A 38 8.65 -6.90 14.33
C TYR A 38 7.22 -6.35 14.37
N ILE A 39 6.71 -5.82 13.25
CA ILE A 39 5.39 -5.22 13.25
C ILE A 39 4.27 -6.26 13.38
N LEU A 40 4.45 -7.48 12.86
CA LEU A 40 3.51 -8.57 13.06
C LEU A 40 3.43 -9.00 14.54
N GLU A 41 4.55 -9.02 15.26
CA GLU A 41 4.53 -9.24 16.72
C GLU A 41 3.76 -8.13 17.45
N ARG A 42 3.94 -6.86 17.06
CA ARG A 42 3.16 -5.75 17.61
C ARG A 42 1.66 -5.89 17.34
N ILE A 43 1.29 -6.39 16.16
CA ILE A 43 -0.11 -6.69 15.83
C ILE A 43 -0.67 -7.80 16.72
N LEU A 44 0.12 -8.84 17.03
CA LEU A 44 -0.28 -9.90 17.95
C LEU A 44 -0.49 -9.37 19.38
N GLU A 45 0.38 -8.48 19.84
CA GLU A 45 0.21 -7.82 21.15
C GLU A 45 -1.08 -6.98 21.19
N ILE A 46 -1.38 -6.23 20.11
CA ILE A 46 -2.64 -5.48 19.99
C ILE A 46 -3.84 -6.46 19.99
N ALA A 47 -3.73 -7.59 19.30
CA ALA A 47 -4.79 -8.60 19.32
C ALA A 47 -5.00 -9.18 20.73
N ASP A 48 -3.92 -9.38 21.51
CA ASP A 48 -4.01 -9.81 22.91
C ASP A 48 -4.65 -8.74 23.82
N GLU A 49 -4.44 -7.45 23.54
CA GLU A 49 -5.07 -6.33 24.28
C GLU A 49 -6.53 -6.12 23.90
N GLU A 50 -6.83 -6.16 22.60
CA GLU A 50 -8.16 -5.86 22.05
C GLU A 50 -9.13 -7.03 22.16
N GLN A 51 -8.64 -8.27 22.24
CA GLN A 51 -9.46 -9.49 22.29
C GLN A 51 -10.52 -9.53 21.18
N PRO A 52 -10.11 -9.47 19.88
CA PRO A 52 -11.06 -9.51 18.77
C PRO A 52 -11.65 -10.90 18.58
N ASP A 53 -12.82 -10.99 17.94
CA ASP A 53 -13.45 -12.24 17.53
C ASP A 53 -12.91 -12.79 16.22
N ALA A 54 -12.30 -11.92 15.37
CA ALA A 54 -11.62 -12.35 14.15
C ALA A 54 -10.61 -11.29 13.66
N VAL A 55 -9.67 -11.75 12.81
CA VAL A 55 -8.71 -10.92 12.07
C VAL A 55 -9.01 -11.00 10.58
N LEU A 56 -9.26 -9.85 9.96
CA LEU A 56 -9.46 -9.71 8.52
C LEU A 56 -8.14 -9.29 7.87
N ILE A 57 -7.71 -9.97 6.80
CA ILE A 57 -6.53 -9.62 6.01
C ILE A 57 -6.97 -9.41 4.56
N ALA A 58 -7.10 -8.15 4.17
CA ALA A 58 -7.72 -7.75 2.90
C ALA A 58 -6.71 -7.68 1.74
N GLY A 59 -5.96 -8.75 1.50
CA GLY A 59 -5.11 -8.94 0.32
C GLY A 59 -3.71 -8.34 0.43
N ASP A 60 -2.93 -8.53 -0.64
CA ASP A 60 -1.51 -8.19 -0.79
C ASP A 60 -0.67 -8.67 0.40
N VAL A 61 -0.82 -9.97 0.66
CA VAL A 61 -0.11 -10.66 1.74
C VAL A 61 1.38 -10.72 1.44
N TYR A 62 1.73 -11.06 0.20
CA TYR A 62 3.10 -11.07 -0.29
C TYR A 62 3.38 -9.91 -1.24
N ASP A 63 4.63 -9.46 -1.30
CA ASP A 63 5.07 -8.42 -2.25
C ASP A 63 5.07 -8.91 -3.72
N LYS A 64 5.16 -10.24 -3.93
CA LYS A 64 5.27 -10.85 -5.26
C LYS A 64 4.49 -12.15 -5.35
N THR A 65 3.99 -12.46 -6.54
CA THR A 65 3.30 -13.73 -6.86
C THR A 65 4.14 -14.99 -6.57
N VAL A 66 5.47 -14.85 -6.52
CA VAL A 66 6.41 -15.90 -6.08
C VAL A 66 7.21 -15.33 -4.90
N PRO A 67 6.71 -15.51 -3.66
CA PRO A 67 7.38 -15.01 -2.46
C PRO A 67 8.68 -15.76 -2.17
N SER A 68 9.58 -15.15 -1.41
CA SER A 68 10.75 -15.83 -0.88
C SER A 68 10.37 -16.84 0.20
N ALA A 69 11.23 -17.82 0.46
CA ALA A 69 10.99 -18.81 1.50
C ALA A 69 10.84 -18.18 2.89
N GLU A 70 11.61 -17.13 3.15
CA GLU A 70 11.57 -16.39 4.42
C GLU A 70 10.24 -15.64 4.59
N ALA A 71 9.68 -15.06 3.50
CA ALA A 71 8.38 -14.42 3.55
C ALA A 71 7.25 -15.43 3.81
N VAL A 72 7.35 -16.63 3.20
CA VAL A 72 6.39 -17.73 3.44
C VAL A 72 6.46 -18.19 4.89
N ALA A 73 7.67 -18.39 5.43
CA ALA A 73 7.86 -18.79 6.81
C ALA A 73 7.35 -17.73 7.80
N LEU A 74 7.49 -16.45 7.48
CA LEU A 74 6.99 -15.37 8.31
C LEU A 74 5.45 -15.34 8.35
N LEU A 75 4.79 -15.56 7.22
CA LEU A 75 3.32 -15.68 7.19
C LEU A 75 2.85 -16.89 7.98
N ASP A 76 3.48 -18.05 7.78
CA ASP A 76 3.16 -19.29 8.47
C ASP A 76 3.23 -19.09 10.00
N ASP A 77 4.33 -18.53 10.51
CA ASP A 77 4.52 -18.22 11.93
C ASP A 77 3.43 -17.29 12.46
N PHE A 78 3.07 -16.24 11.70
CA PHE A 78 2.02 -15.31 12.09
C PHE A 78 0.64 -15.98 12.16
N LEU A 79 0.27 -16.77 11.14
CA LEU A 79 -1.00 -17.51 11.14
C LEU A 79 -1.09 -18.55 12.25
N VAL A 80 0.01 -19.27 12.52
CA VAL A 80 0.09 -20.23 13.65
C VAL A 80 -0.13 -19.52 14.97
N LYS A 81 0.52 -18.36 15.21
CA LYS A 81 0.35 -17.58 16.43
C LYS A 81 -1.08 -17.05 16.62
N LEU A 82 -1.77 -16.68 15.54
CA LEU A 82 -3.20 -16.31 15.58
C LEU A 82 -4.08 -17.53 15.88
N ALA A 83 -3.83 -18.67 15.23
CA ALA A 83 -4.58 -19.91 15.46
C ALA A 83 -4.38 -20.46 16.89
N ASP A 84 -3.18 -20.34 17.46
CA ASP A 84 -2.91 -20.73 18.86
C ASP A 84 -3.67 -19.87 19.88
N ARG A 85 -4.04 -18.64 19.49
CA ARG A 85 -4.95 -17.77 20.25
C ARG A 85 -6.43 -18.09 20.03
N SER A 86 -6.72 -19.08 19.21
CA SER A 86 -8.08 -19.41 18.76
C SER A 86 -8.79 -18.24 18.06
N LEU A 87 -8.03 -17.36 17.43
CA LEU A 87 -8.55 -16.22 16.66
C LEU A 87 -8.81 -16.65 15.21
N PRO A 88 -10.05 -16.63 14.74
CA PRO A 88 -10.38 -16.82 13.33
C PRO A 88 -9.67 -15.79 12.45
N VAL A 89 -9.07 -16.26 11.36
CA VAL A 89 -8.44 -15.42 10.33
C VAL A 89 -9.22 -15.53 9.04
N LEU A 90 -9.62 -14.40 8.50
CA LEU A 90 -10.36 -14.27 7.25
C LEU A 90 -9.49 -13.53 6.24
N LEU A 91 -8.91 -14.27 5.29
CA LEU A 91 -7.84 -13.78 4.42
C LEU A 91 -8.21 -13.94 2.95
N ILE A 92 -7.92 -12.91 2.15
CA ILE A 92 -8.05 -12.92 0.69
C ILE A 92 -6.72 -12.64 0.00
N SER A 93 -6.61 -12.97 -1.28
CA SER A 93 -5.50 -12.52 -2.13
C SER A 93 -5.77 -11.12 -2.71
N GLY A 94 -4.70 -10.30 -2.82
CA GLY A 94 -4.69 -9.04 -3.54
C GLY A 94 -4.17 -9.19 -4.97
N ASN A 95 -3.72 -8.08 -5.57
CA ASN A 95 -3.20 -8.08 -6.95
C ASN A 95 -1.72 -8.51 -7.05
N HIS A 96 -0.95 -8.41 -5.96
CA HIS A 96 0.43 -8.89 -5.88
C HIS A 96 0.52 -10.41 -5.61
N ASP A 97 -0.50 -10.99 -5.01
CA ASP A 97 -0.53 -12.40 -4.65
C ASP A 97 -0.80 -13.32 -5.86
N SER A 98 -0.37 -14.60 -5.76
CA SER A 98 -0.95 -15.70 -6.55
C SER A 98 -2.06 -16.35 -5.73
N PRO A 99 -3.34 -16.21 -6.15
CA PRO A 99 -4.47 -16.81 -5.43
C PRO A 99 -4.30 -18.33 -5.22
N GLU A 100 -3.75 -19.04 -6.23
CA GLU A 100 -3.54 -20.49 -6.16
C GLU A 100 -2.49 -20.89 -5.10
N ARG A 101 -1.44 -20.08 -4.97
CA ARG A 101 -0.36 -20.34 -3.98
C ARG A 101 -0.81 -19.98 -2.58
N LEU A 102 -1.48 -18.84 -2.44
CA LEU A 102 -1.96 -18.38 -1.14
C LEU A 102 -3.04 -19.32 -0.60
N ALA A 103 -3.96 -19.79 -1.45
CA ALA A 103 -5.00 -20.74 -1.06
C ALA A 103 -4.54 -22.20 -1.00
N PHE A 104 -3.22 -22.48 -1.09
CA PHE A 104 -2.71 -23.83 -0.91
C PHE A 104 -3.11 -24.38 0.46
N ALA A 105 -3.67 -25.60 0.47
CA ALA A 105 -4.14 -26.28 1.67
C ALA A 105 -5.25 -25.56 2.50
N HIS A 106 -5.90 -24.50 1.98
CA HIS A 106 -6.91 -23.71 2.70
C HIS A 106 -7.98 -24.59 3.39
N ARG A 107 -8.51 -25.63 2.73
CA ARG A 107 -9.50 -26.56 3.32
C ARG A 107 -9.03 -27.32 4.54
N LEU A 108 -7.70 -27.51 4.69
CA LEU A 108 -7.13 -28.12 5.90
C LEU A 108 -6.97 -27.07 7.01
N MET A 109 -6.74 -25.81 6.65
CA MET A 109 -6.55 -24.70 7.59
C MET A 109 -7.85 -24.22 8.18
N GLU A 110 -8.98 -24.36 7.47
CA GLU A 110 -10.33 -24.03 7.96
C GLU A 110 -10.64 -24.72 9.30
N GLY A 111 -10.23 -25.97 9.49
CA GLY A 111 -10.36 -26.69 10.75
C GLY A 111 -9.61 -26.09 11.95
N ARG A 112 -8.75 -25.11 11.70
CA ARG A 112 -8.01 -24.32 12.70
C ARG A 112 -8.46 -22.86 12.75
N GLY A 113 -9.59 -22.52 12.10
CA GLY A 113 -10.13 -21.17 12.04
C GLY A 113 -9.43 -20.24 11.05
N VAL A 114 -8.55 -20.75 10.17
CA VAL A 114 -7.91 -19.93 9.13
C VAL A 114 -8.65 -20.13 7.80
N HIS A 115 -9.45 -19.15 7.41
CA HIS A 115 -10.27 -19.13 6.21
C HIS A 115 -9.57 -18.28 5.13
N ILE A 116 -9.00 -18.94 4.14
CA ILE A 116 -8.38 -18.28 2.99
C ILE A 116 -9.32 -18.38 1.80
N ALA A 117 -9.68 -17.25 1.19
CA ALA A 117 -10.52 -17.24 0.00
C ALA A 117 -9.87 -18.08 -1.11
N PRO A 118 -10.57 -19.05 -1.70
CA PRO A 118 -10.07 -19.79 -2.85
C PRO A 118 -9.99 -18.88 -4.08
N VAL A 119 -9.36 -19.39 -5.14
CA VAL A 119 -9.47 -18.78 -6.48
C VAL A 119 -10.95 -18.61 -6.82
N TYR A 120 -11.33 -17.42 -7.30
CA TYR A 120 -12.72 -17.13 -7.63
C TYR A 120 -13.27 -18.06 -8.73
N HIS A 121 -14.38 -18.72 -8.41
CA HIS A 121 -15.05 -19.71 -9.28
C HIS A 121 -16.50 -19.34 -9.60
N GLY A 122 -16.84 -18.05 -9.60
CA GLY A 122 -18.18 -17.56 -9.91
C GLY A 122 -19.12 -17.48 -8.71
N GLN A 123 -18.74 -18.02 -7.58
CA GLN A 123 -19.54 -17.98 -6.34
C GLN A 123 -18.65 -17.68 -5.13
N VAL A 124 -19.24 -16.99 -4.14
CA VAL A 124 -18.63 -16.75 -2.83
C VAL A 124 -19.65 -17.20 -1.79
N ALA A 125 -19.25 -18.09 -0.89
CA ALA A 125 -20.05 -18.44 0.28
C ALA A 125 -19.54 -17.64 1.49
N PRO A 126 -20.43 -17.19 2.40
CA PRO A 126 -19.99 -16.48 3.59
C PRO A 126 -19.38 -17.42 4.63
N VAL A 127 -18.42 -16.89 5.39
CA VAL A 127 -18.05 -17.44 6.70
C VAL A 127 -18.92 -16.72 7.73
N THR A 128 -19.62 -17.47 8.60
CA THR A 128 -20.54 -16.87 9.58
C THR A 128 -19.98 -17.00 10.98
N LEU A 129 -19.91 -15.87 11.70
CA LEU A 129 -19.73 -15.83 13.15
C LEU A 129 -21.05 -15.42 13.82
N GLU A 130 -21.21 -15.74 15.09
CA GLU A 130 -22.41 -15.42 15.86
C GLU A 130 -22.04 -14.74 17.18
N ASP A 131 -22.84 -13.74 17.57
CA ASP A 131 -22.80 -13.08 18.88
C ASP A 131 -24.19 -12.92 19.46
N ALA A 132 -24.34 -12.13 20.54
CA ALA A 132 -25.64 -11.87 21.19
C ALA A 132 -26.66 -11.18 20.27
N HIS A 133 -26.22 -10.49 19.21
CA HIS A 133 -27.03 -9.80 18.20
C HIS A 133 -27.36 -10.68 16.99
N GLY A 134 -26.94 -11.96 17.00
CA GLY A 134 -27.17 -12.95 15.94
C GLY A 134 -26.01 -13.07 14.95
N PRO A 135 -26.23 -13.62 13.74
CA PRO A 135 -25.18 -13.94 12.80
C PRO A 135 -24.58 -12.70 12.09
N VAL A 136 -23.28 -12.78 11.85
CA VAL A 136 -22.52 -11.88 10.96
C VAL A 136 -21.92 -12.70 9.82
N ASP A 137 -22.27 -12.39 8.59
CA ASP A 137 -21.79 -13.07 7.40
C ASP A 137 -20.60 -12.33 6.78
N PHE A 138 -19.45 -13.01 6.69
CA PHE A 138 -18.22 -12.49 6.11
C PHE A 138 -18.04 -13.02 4.69
N TRP A 139 -17.99 -12.12 3.73
CA TRP A 139 -17.85 -12.41 2.31
C TRP A 139 -16.41 -12.15 1.87
N LEU A 140 -15.67 -13.21 1.54
CA LEU A 140 -14.26 -13.13 1.19
C LEU A 140 -14.12 -13.05 -0.34
N LEU A 141 -14.02 -11.85 -0.89
CA LEU A 141 -13.92 -11.61 -2.33
C LEU A 141 -12.49 -11.15 -2.70
N PRO A 142 -11.66 -12.01 -3.28
CA PRO A 142 -10.29 -11.67 -3.66
C PRO A 142 -10.25 -10.59 -4.73
N PHE A 143 -9.05 -10.10 -5.06
CA PHE A 143 -8.86 -9.16 -6.17
C PHE A 143 -9.41 -9.72 -7.48
N LEU A 144 -10.28 -8.96 -8.14
CA LEU A 144 -10.94 -9.35 -9.38
C LEU A 144 -10.69 -8.33 -10.50
N LYS A 145 -10.47 -8.88 -11.70
CA LYS A 145 -10.46 -8.12 -12.96
C LYS A 145 -11.73 -8.45 -13.75
N PRO A 146 -12.20 -7.58 -14.66
CA PRO A 146 -13.36 -7.86 -15.51
C PRO A 146 -13.27 -9.20 -16.25
N VAL A 147 -12.09 -9.58 -16.70
CA VAL A 147 -11.85 -10.86 -17.40
C VAL A 147 -12.17 -12.09 -16.53
N HIS A 148 -12.02 -12.00 -15.21
CA HIS A 148 -12.33 -13.10 -14.31
C HIS A 148 -13.83 -13.36 -14.25
N LEU A 149 -14.66 -12.31 -14.28
CA LEU A 149 -16.12 -12.42 -14.23
C LEU A 149 -16.69 -12.88 -15.56
N ARG A 150 -16.20 -12.33 -16.69
CA ARG A 150 -16.65 -12.71 -18.03
C ARG A 150 -16.53 -14.21 -18.31
N ARG A 151 -15.61 -14.90 -17.64
CA ARG A 151 -15.45 -16.36 -17.75
C ARG A 151 -16.64 -17.11 -17.18
N PHE A 152 -17.29 -16.62 -16.14
CA PHE A 152 -18.40 -17.27 -15.44
C PHE A 152 -19.76 -16.70 -15.85
N PHE A 153 -19.79 -15.41 -16.20
CA PHE A 153 -20.99 -14.64 -16.50
C PHE A 153 -20.83 -13.90 -17.85
N PRO A 154 -20.72 -14.61 -18.97
CA PRO A 154 -20.47 -13.99 -20.29
C PRO A 154 -21.61 -13.09 -20.76
N GLU A 155 -22.84 -13.33 -20.28
CA GLU A 155 -24.04 -12.57 -20.68
C GLU A 155 -24.26 -11.30 -19.81
N ASP A 156 -23.49 -11.10 -18.73
CA ASP A 156 -23.70 -10.00 -17.78
C ASP A 156 -23.10 -8.66 -18.24
N GLY A 157 -22.48 -8.61 -19.43
CA GLY A 157 -21.96 -7.36 -20.02
C GLY A 157 -20.85 -6.68 -19.18
N VAL A 158 -19.99 -7.47 -18.54
CA VAL A 158 -18.92 -6.96 -17.65
C VAL A 158 -17.80 -6.31 -18.47
N GLU A 159 -17.69 -4.98 -18.45
CA GLU A 159 -16.67 -4.23 -19.17
C GLU A 159 -15.65 -3.57 -18.23
N SER A 160 -16.11 -2.97 -17.14
CA SER A 160 -15.31 -2.23 -16.16
C SER A 160 -15.09 -3.01 -14.85
N TYR A 161 -14.22 -2.50 -13.99
CA TYR A 161 -14.05 -3.03 -12.63
C TYR A 161 -15.29 -2.83 -11.77
N THR A 162 -16.02 -1.72 -11.96
CA THR A 162 -17.33 -1.52 -11.33
C THR A 162 -18.31 -2.60 -11.75
N ASP A 163 -18.41 -2.93 -13.05
CA ASP A 163 -19.29 -4.00 -13.53
C ASP A 163 -18.89 -5.36 -12.95
N ALA A 164 -17.58 -5.62 -12.87
CA ALA A 164 -17.05 -6.86 -12.31
C ALA A 164 -17.48 -7.02 -10.84
N MET A 165 -17.28 -5.99 -10.03
CA MET A 165 -17.67 -6.01 -8.63
C MET A 165 -19.19 -6.09 -8.47
N ALA A 166 -19.96 -5.32 -9.23
CA ALA A 166 -21.41 -5.35 -9.21
C ALA A 166 -21.96 -6.76 -9.65
N CYS A 167 -21.33 -7.38 -10.65
CA CYS A 167 -21.65 -8.73 -11.08
C CYS A 167 -21.35 -9.74 -9.95
N ALA A 168 -20.17 -9.69 -9.33
CA ALA A 168 -19.83 -10.59 -8.22
C ALA A 168 -20.83 -10.45 -7.05
N VAL A 169 -21.15 -9.23 -6.63
CA VAL A 169 -22.09 -8.94 -5.54
C VAL A 169 -23.50 -9.43 -5.87
N ARG A 170 -24.00 -9.25 -7.10
CA ARG A 170 -25.32 -9.76 -7.52
C ARG A 170 -25.43 -11.29 -7.42
N HIS A 171 -24.33 -11.99 -7.67
CA HIS A 171 -24.29 -13.45 -7.60
C HIS A 171 -24.00 -14.01 -6.21
N MET A 172 -23.81 -13.13 -5.20
CA MET A 172 -23.80 -13.50 -3.79
C MET A 172 -25.24 -13.56 -3.27
N SER A 173 -25.57 -14.59 -2.51
CA SER A 173 -26.89 -14.73 -1.89
C SER A 173 -26.96 -13.97 -0.57
N ILE A 174 -26.79 -12.62 -0.63
CA ILE A 174 -26.70 -11.77 0.55
C ILE A 174 -28.10 -11.59 1.19
N ASP A 175 -28.24 -12.00 2.44
CA ASP A 175 -29.40 -11.66 3.27
C ASP A 175 -29.14 -10.31 3.95
N THR A 176 -29.74 -9.25 3.42
CA THR A 176 -29.56 -7.88 3.94
C THR A 176 -30.25 -7.65 5.29
N THR A 177 -31.00 -8.59 5.81
CA THR A 177 -31.57 -8.54 7.19
C THR A 177 -30.51 -8.91 8.23
N ARG A 178 -29.48 -9.65 7.82
CA ARG A 178 -28.31 -10.02 8.63
C ARG A 178 -27.22 -8.98 8.53
N ARG A 179 -26.28 -9.00 9.46
CA ARG A 179 -25.06 -8.18 9.38
C ARG A 179 -24.10 -8.79 8.34
N ASN A 180 -23.63 -7.97 7.40
CA ASN A 180 -22.80 -8.44 6.31
C ASN A 180 -21.50 -7.64 6.26
N VAL A 181 -20.36 -8.32 6.25
CA VAL A 181 -19.02 -7.75 6.11
C VAL A 181 -18.41 -8.27 4.81
N LEU A 182 -17.94 -7.35 3.95
CA LEU A 182 -17.18 -7.70 2.77
C LEU A 182 -15.70 -7.49 3.05
N VAL A 183 -14.86 -8.46 2.73
CA VAL A 183 -13.40 -8.32 2.65
C VAL A 183 -13.03 -8.36 1.19
N THR A 184 -12.44 -7.29 0.66
CA THR A 184 -12.07 -7.23 -0.76
C THR A 184 -10.85 -6.34 -0.99
N HIS A 185 -10.25 -6.43 -2.18
CA HIS A 185 -9.03 -5.73 -2.53
C HIS A 185 -9.22 -5.03 -3.88
N GLN A 186 -9.61 -3.76 -3.86
CA GLN A 186 -9.95 -3.00 -5.08
C GLN A 186 -9.66 -1.51 -4.90
N PHE A 187 -9.44 -0.79 -5.99
CA PHE A 187 -9.40 0.66 -5.96
C PHE A 187 -10.82 1.24 -6.09
N VAL A 188 -11.23 1.98 -5.08
CA VAL A 188 -12.56 2.63 -5.03
C VAL A 188 -12.43 4.10 -5.42
N THR A 189 -13.31 4.57 -6.30
CA THR A 189 -13.33 5.96 -6.78
C THR A 189 -13.43 6.95 -5.63
N GLY A 190 -12.58 7.98 -5.67
CA GLY A 190 -12.54 9.04 -4.66
C GLY A 190 -11.50 8.82 -3.57
N ALA A 191 -10.83 7.67 -3.54
CA ALA A 191 -9.72 7.42 -2.63
C ALA A 191 -8.40 8.01 -3.15
N GLU A 192 -7.51 8.40 -2.23
CA GLU A 192 -6.19 8.96 -2.54
C GLU A 192 -5.13 7.87 -2.65
N ARG A 193 -4.27 7.95 -3.66
CA ARG A 193 -3.15 7.03 -3.93
C ARG A 193 -1.81 7.59 -3.45
N CYS A 194 -0.89 6.69 -3.09
CA CYS A 194 0.52 6.98 -2.86
C CYS A 194 1.38 6.55 -4.07
N GLU A 195 2.65 6.99 -4.12
CA GLU A 195 3.60 6.58 -5.17
C GLU A 195 3.99 5.09 -5.11
N SER A 196 3.74 4.43 -3.98
CA SER A 196 4.07 3.01 -3.77
C SER A 196 3.05 2.04 -4.37
N GLU A 197 1.90 2.53 -4.82
CA GLU A 197 0.82 1.74 -5.39
C GLU A 197 0.92 1.71 -6.92
N GLU A 198 0.59 0.56 -7.51
CA GLU A 198 0.55 0.45 -8.96
C GLU A 198 -0.63 1.26 -9.54
N ALA A 199 -0.31 2.22 -10.39
CA ALA A 199 -1.32 3.00 -11.09
C ALA A 199 -1.70 2.32 -12.40
N SER A 200 -2.98 1.97 -12.58
CA SER A 200 -3.48 1.59 -13.89
C SER A 200 -3.52 2.78 -14.85
N VAL A 201 -3.10 2.57 -16.08
CA VAL A 201 -3.13 3.59 -17.12
C VAL A 201 -4.56 4.07 -17.34
N GLY A 202 -4.80 5.38 -17.14
CA GLY A 202 -6.10 6.01 -17.38
C GLY A 202 -7.17 5.78 -16.31
N GLY A 203 -6.82 5.26 -15.11
CA GLY A 203 -7.79 5.05 -14.02
C GLY A 203 -8.87 4.01 -14.33
N ALA A 204 -8.55 3.03 -15.18
CA ALA A 204 -9.51 2.02 -15.64
C ALA A 204 -9.91 0.99 -14.56
N ASP A 205 -9.24 1.00 -13.41
CA ASP A 205 -9.41 0.06 -12.29
C ASP A 205 -10.38 0.54 -11.19
N ASN A 206 -11.08 1.65 -11.44
CA ASN A 206 -11.98 2.26 -10.47
C ASN A 206 -13.26 1.45 -10.23
N VAL A 207 -13.64 1.29 -8.96
CA VAL A 207 -14.91 0.70 -8.52
C VAL A 207 -15.77 1.79 -7.90
N ASP A 208 -17.04 1.87 -8.30
CA ASP A 208 -18.01 2.76 -7.67
C ASP A 208 -18.40 2.25 -6.28
N VAL A 209 -18.35 3.10 -5.27
CA VAL A 209 -18.69 2.78 -3.88
C VAL A 209 -20.12 2.27 -3.71
N ALA A 210 -21.05 2.66 -4.60
CA ALA A 210 -22.44 2.23 -4.58
C ALA A 210 -22.61 0.70 -4.69
N VAL A 211 -21.63 0.00 -5.28
CA VAL A 211 -21.62 -1.48 -5.35
C VAL A 211 -21.66 -2.14 -3.97
N PHE A 212 -21.14 -1.44 -2.95
CA PHE A 212 -21.01 -1.95 -1.59
C PHE A 212 -22.24 -1.68 -0.69
N ALA A 213 -23.33 -1.16 -1.27
CA ALA A 213 -24.56 -0.85 -0.53
C ALA A 213 -25.13 -2.00 0.34
N PRO A 214 -25.04 -3.29 -0.04
CA PRO A 214 -25.55 -4.40 0.76
C PRO A 214 -24.81 -4.70 2.07
N PHE A 215 -23.59 -4.15 2.26
CA PHE A 215 -22.71 -4.49 3.37
C PHE A 215 -22.76 -3.45 4.49
N ASP A 216 -22.66 -3.90 5.74
CA ASP A 216 -22.58 -3.06 6.93
C ASP A 216 -21.18 -2.53 7.15
N TYR A 217 -20.15 -3.32 6.74
CA TYR A 217 -18.76 -2.91 6.72
C TYR A 217 -18.05 -3.52 5.51
N VAL A 218 -17.14 -2.74 4.91
CA VAL A 218 -16.29 -3.18 3.80
C VAL A 218 -14.83 -2.95 4.19
N ALA A 219 -14.15 -4.06 4.43
CA ALA A 219 -12.71 -4.09 4.70
C ALA A 219 -11.94 -4.10 3.37
N LEU A 220 -11.37 -2.95 3.01
CA LEU A 220 -10.62 -2.75 1.78
C LEU A 220 -9.11 -2.88 1.99
N GLY A 221 -8.43 -3.57 1.08
CA GLY A 221 -7.00 -3.46 0.81
C GLY A 221 -6.75 -2.80 -0.54
N HIS A 222 -5.49 -2.66 -0.92
CA HIS A 222 -4.94 -2.08 -2.13
C HIS A 222 -4.29 -0.71 -1.93
N LEU A 223 -4.83 0.16 -1.08
CA LEU A 223 -4.24 1.47 -0.82
C LEU A 223 -3.45 1.48 0.48
N HIS A 224 -2.23 2.01 0.41
CA HIS A 224 -1.28 2.02 1.51
C HIS A 224 -1.60 3.06 2.58
N GLY A 225 -2.36 4.11 2.22
CA GLY A 225 -2.82 5.14 3.14
C GLY A 225 -4.13 4.75 3.84
N PRO A 226 -4.20 4.73 5.20
CA PRO A 226 -5.45 4.47 5.91
C PRO A 226 -6.44 5.59 5.64
N GLN A 227 -7.63 5.26 5.10
CA GLN A 227 -8.64 6.25 4.74
C GLN A 227 -10.05 5.66 4.66
N ASN A 228 -11.03 6.52 4.88
CA ASN A 228 -12.45 6.21 4.68
C ASN A 228 -12.89 6.68 3.29
N VAL A 229 -13.73 5.90 2.62
CA VAL A 229 -14.29 6.25 1.31
C VAL A 229 -15.78 6.63 1.43
N ASP A 230 -16.55 5.90 2.25
CA ASP A 230 -17.97 6.19 2.52
C ASP A 230 -18.21 6.14 4.03
N GLY A 231 -18.06 7.27 4.69
CA GLY A 231 -18.06 7.33 6.15
C GLY A 231 -17.02 6.37 6.74
N THR A 232 -17.39 5.67 7.82
CA THR A 232 -16.56 4.60 8.41
C THR A 232 -16.88 3.23 7.84
N ARG A 233 -17.94 3.11 7.03
CA ARG A 233 -18.47 1.84 6.52
C ARG A 233 -17.57 1.21 5.46
N VAL A 234 -16.97 2.00 4.58
CA VAL A 234 -16.05 1.53 3.53
C VAL A 234 -14.67 2.12 3.79
N ARG A 235 -13.71 1.26 4.17
CA ARG A 235 -12.43 1.72 4.69
C ARG A 235 -11.23 0.91 4.20
N TYR A 236 -10.16 1.63 3.86
CA TYR A 236 -8.81 1.10 3.74
C TYR A 236 -8.10 1.18 5.10
N CYS A 237 -7.56 0.08 5.60
CA CYS A 237 -6.72 0.11 6.81
C CYS A 237 -5.30 0.60 6.53
N GLY A 238 -4.84 0.49 5.28
CA GLY A 238 -3.48 0.79 4.85
C GLY A 238 -2.47 -0.30 5.23
N THR A 239 -1.23 -0.11 4.78
CA THR A 239 -0.11 -1.00 5.10
C THR A 239 0.31 -0.88 6.58
N PRO A 240 0.82 -1.96 7.22
CA PRO A 240 1.31 -1.89 8.60
C PRO A 240 2.63 -1.13 8.75
N LEU A 241 3.40 -1.01 7.67
CA LEU A 241 4.65 -0.25 7.58
C LEU A 241 4.60 0.75 6.43
N LYS A 242 5.48 1.74 6.45
CA LYS A 242 5.72 2.62 5.31
C LYS A 242 6.60 1.91 4.28
N TYR A 243 6.15 1.85 3.05
CA TYR A 243 6.87 1.19 1.94
C TYR A 243 7.36 2.17 0.87
N SER A 244 7.12 3.47 1.07
CA SER A 244 7.62 4.55 0.23
C SER A 244 7.84 5.83 1.04
N PHE A 245 8.76 6.68 0.57
CA PHE A 245 8.93 8.02 1.15
C PHE A 245 7.74 8.95 0.88
N SER A 246 6.85 8.63 -0.03
CA SER A 246 5.55 9.33 -0.16
C SER A 246 4.66 9.11 1.08
N GLU A 247 4.89 8.04 1.83
CA GLU A 247 4.15 7.66 3.03
C GLU A 247 4.77 8.21 4.35
N VAL A 248 5.84 9.01 4.29
CA VAL A 248 6.54 9.53 5.49
C VAL A 248 5.60 10.17 6.49
N ARG A 249 4.55 10.85 5.99
CA ARG A 249 3.55 11.53 6.84
C ARG A 249 2.42 10.63 7.31
N HIS A 250 2.31 9.38 6.82
CA HIS A 250 1.27 8.45 7.24
C HIS A 250 1.52 7.97 8.66
N GLN A 251 0.45 7.90 9.43
CA GLN A 251 0.44 7.24 10.71
C GLN A 251 -0.16 5.84 10.52
N LYS A 252 0.68 4.83 10.50
CA LYS A 252 0.26 3.43 10.31
C LYS A 252 -0.48 2.93 11.55
N SER A 253 -1.48 2.08 11.34
CA SER A 253 -2.37 1.63 12.41
C SER A 253 -3.04 0.30 12.09
N VAL A 254 -3.48 -0.39 13.12
CA VAL A 254 -4.48 -1.45 13.03
C VAL A 254 -5.85 -0.78 13.07
N THR A 255 -6.79 -1.22 12.23
CA THR A 255 -8.19 -0.80 12.32
C THR A 255 -8.97 -1.80 13.17
N VAL A 256 -9.59 -1.32 14.24
CA VAL A 256 -10.51 -2.09 15.09
C VAL A 256 -11.94 -1.71 14.74
N VAL A 257 -12.78 -2.72 14.51
CA VAL A 257 -14.16 -2.56 14.06
C VAL A 257 -15.06 -3.29 15.03
N GLU A 258 -16.09 -2.65 15.55
CA GLU A 258 -17.10 -3.25 16.40
C GLU A 258 -18.47 -3.17 15.73
N LEU A 259 -19.07 -4.33 15.48
CA LEU A 259 -20.41 -4.45 14.88
C LEU A 259 -21.40 -4.86 15.99
N GLY A 260 -22.21 -3.91 16.44
CA GLY A 260 -23.33 -4.16 17.33
C GLY A 260 -24.58 -4.68 16.59
N GLU A 261 -25.76 -4.27 17.03
CA GLU A 261 -27.00 -4.52 16.29
C GLU A 261 -26.90 -4.06 14.84
N LYS A 262 -27.74 -4.61 13.96
CA LYS A 262 -27.79 -4.21 12.53
C LYS A 262 -27.85 -2.69 12.38
N GLY A 263 -26.85 -2.14 11.68
CA GLY A 263 -26.69 -0.70 11.46
C GLY A 263 -25.85 0.03 12.52
N MET A 264 -25.41 -0.66 13.59
CA MET A 264 -24.50 -0.11 14.60
C MET A 264 -23.07 -0.53 14.28
N LEU A 265 -22.24 0.46 13.96
CA LEU A 265 -20.84 0.27 13.57
C LEU A 265 -19.97 1.31 14.31
N ASP A 266 -18.96 0.83 15.04
CA ASP A 266 -17.88 1.65 15.56
C ASP A 266 -16.55 1.26 14.91
N VAL A 267 -15.76 2.27 14.52
CA VAL A 267 -14.45 2.05 13.85
C VAL A 267 -13.42 2.99 14.46
N ARG A 268 -12.38 2.41 15.01
CA ARG A 268 -11.24 3.14 15.57
C ARG A 268 -9.93 2.56 15.10
N THR A 269 -8.84 3.26 15.37
CA THR A 269 -7.49 2.82 15.00
C THR A 269 -6.60 2.72 16.21
N VAL A 270 -5.71 1.72 16.22
CA VAL A 270 -4.62 1.56 17.18
C VAL A 270 -3.31 1.81 16.44
N PRO A 271 -2.51 2.82 16.85
CA PRO A 271 -1.26 3.14 16.15
C PRO A 271 -0.26 2.00 16.14
N LEU A 272 0.39 1.80 15.01
CA LEU A 272 1.53 0.91 14.84
C LEU A 272 2.83 1.73 14.88
N VAL A 273 3.70 1.41 15.82
CA VAL A 273 5.03 2.02 15.94
C VAL A 273 6.05 1.10 15.31
N PRO A 274 6.69 1.49 14.19
CA PRO A 274 7.67 0.65 13.52
C PRO A 274 8.96 0.55 14.34
N LYS A 275 9.76 -0.50 14.09
CA LYS A 275 11.11 -0.64 14.65
C LYS A 275 12.04 0.47 14.12
N ARG A 276 11.93 0.76 12.83
CA ARG A 276 12.65 1.82 12.12
C ARG A 276 11.63 2.64 11.32
N ASP A 277 11.53 3.91 11.61
CA ASP A 277 10.64 4.79 10.86
C ASP A 277 11.34 5.34 9.61
N MET A 278 10.55 5.86 8.65
CA MET A 278 11.05 6.57 7.47
C MET A 278 11.06 8.07 7.72
N VAL A 279 12.20 8.71 7.42
CA VAL A 279 12.39 10.15 7.60
C VAL A 279 12.92 10.76 6.30
N GLU A 280 12.36 11.89 5.89
CA GLU A 280 12.88 12.71 4.81
C GLU A 280 13.61 13.92 5.38
N LEU A 281 14.88 14.11 5.01
CA LEU A 281 15.71 15.26 5.37
C LEU A 281 15.97 16.10 4.13
N ARG A 282 15.69 17.41 4.22
CA ARG A 282 15.90 18.35 3.14
C ARG A 282 16.76 19.51 3.60
N GLY A 283 17.84 19.81 2.87
CA GLY A 283 18.73 20.91 3.20
C GLY A 283 20.06 20.82 2.46
N GLY A 284 20.93 21.81 2.66
CA GLY A 284 22.30 21.78 2.13
C GLY A 284 23.15 20.72 2.83
N PHE A 285 24.14 20.16 2.10
CA PHE A 285 25.01 19.11 2.59
C PHE A 285 25.70 19.49 3.93
N ALA A 286 26.24 20.71 4.03
CA ALA A 286 26.90 21.18 5.25
C ALA A 286 25.93 21.26 6.44
N GLN A 287 24.67 21.63 6.19
CA GLN A 287 23.62 21.67 7.21
C GLN A 287 23.26 20.26 7.69
N LEU A 288 22.98 19.35 6.75
CA LEU A 288 22.54 17.99 7.07
C LEU A 288 23.66 17.14 7.73
N THR A 289 24.93 17.53 7.55
CA THR A 289 26.07 16.87 8.20
C THR A 289 26.48 17.55 9.51
N SER A 290 25.77 18.58 9.96
CA SER A 290 26.07 19.24 11.24
C SER A 290 25.55 18.42 12.43
N PRO A 291 26.27 18.39 13.58
CA PRO A 291 25.84 17.71 14.80
C PRO A 291 24.47 18.16 15.30
N ASP A 292 24.12 19.42 15.11
CA ASP A 292 22.84 20.00 15.56
C ASP A 292 21.64 19.42 14.81
N VAL A 293 21.84 18.96 13.56
CA VAL A 293 20.79 18.36 12.74
C VAL A 293 20.78 16.84 12.91
N TYR A 294 21.91 16.16 12.66
CA TYR A 294 21.91 14.71 12.72
C TYR A 294 21.74 14.16 14.13
N GLY A 295 22.07 14.93 15.17
CA GLY A 295 21.84 14.55 16.57
C GLY A 295 20.36 14.47 16.97
N GLN A 296 19.45 15.02 16.16
CA GLN A 296 17.99 14.98 16.37
C GLN A 296 17.30 13.87 15.58
N VAL A 297 18.03 13.19 14.70
CA VAL A 297 17.49 12.12 13.85
C VAL A 297 17.81 10.78 14.49
N ASP A 298 16.80 9.90 14.57
CA ASP A 298 17.03 8.52 14.98
C ASP A 298 18.02 7.85 14.01
N ARG A 299 19.12 7.34 14.54
CA ARG A 299 20.19 6.71 13.73
C ARG A 299 19.76 5.43 13.04
N ASP A 300 18.74 4.76 13.57
CA ASP A 300 18.20 3.53 13.02
C ASP A 300 17.10 3.79 11.96
N ALA A 301 16.61 5.05 11.85
CA ALA A 301 15.60 5.42 10.86
C ALA A 301 16.11 5.19 9.42
N TYR A 302 15.18 4.83 8.55
CA TYR A 302 15.38 4.82 7.10
C TYR A 302 15.31 6.25 6.57
N VAL A 303 16.37 6.72 5.94
CA VAL A 303 16.52 8.12 5.57
C VAL A 303 16.48 8.31 4.07
N ARG A 304 15.69 9.29 3.62
CA ARG A 304 15.82 9.94 2.32
C ARG A 304 16.42 11.31 2.53
N VAL A 305 17.47 11.65 1.78
CA VAL A 305 18.04 13.00 1.76
C VAL A 305 17.70 13.67 0.45
N VAL A 306 17.22 14.91 0.53
CA VAL A 306 17.03 15.81 -0.62
C VAL A 306 17.98 16.98 -0.45
N LEU A 307 19.10 16.97 -1.19
CA LEU A 307 20.08 18.04 -1.15
C LEU A 307 19.59 19.27 -1.91
N THR A 308 19.80 20.44 -1.31
CA THR A 308 19.44 21.75 -1.88
C THR A 308 20.66 22.53 -2.38
N ASP A 309 21.85 21.90 -2.42
CA ASP A 309 23.08 22.52 -2.89
C ASP A 309 22.97 22.84 -4.40
N GLU A 310 23.50 24.01 -4.81
CA GLU A 310 23.50 24.44 -6.22
C GLU A 310 24.37 23.57 -7.13
N ASN A 311 25.38 22.93 -6.55
CA ASN A 311 26.31 22.06 -7.26
C ASN A 311 26.32 20.67 -6.66
N ASP A 312 26.56 19.67 -7.48
CA ASP A 312 26.65 18.29 -7.04
C ASP A 312 27.77 18.12 -6.01
N VAL A 313 27.44 17.51 -4.89
CA VAL A 313 28.42 17.23 -3.84
C VAL A 313 29.14 15.94 -4.17
N TYR A 314 30.47 16.04 -4.29
CA TYR A 314 31.32 14.88 -4.59
C TYR A 314 31.18 13.79 -3.52
N GLU A 315 30.90 12.55 -3.94
CA GLU A 315 30.68 11.38 -3.05
C GLU A 315 29.64 11.60 -1.95
N ALA A 316 28.59 12.39 -2.20
CA ALA A 316 27.57 12.75 -1.21
C ALA A 316 26.96 11.52 -0.53
N MET A 317 26.56 10.50 -1.29
CA MET A 317 25.95 9.27 -0.77
C MET A 317 26.88 8.57 0.24
N GLY A 318 28.18 8.41 -0.09
CA GLY A 318 29.15 7.77 0.80
C GLY A 318 29.37 8.53 2.10
N LYS A 319 29.48 9.87 2.01
CA LYS A 319 29.69 10.74 3.16
C LYS A 319 28.47 10.78 4.07
N LEU A 320 27.28 10.85 3.50
CA LEU A 320 26.02 10.85 4.26
C LEU A 320 25.76 9.50 4.95
N ARG A 321 26.14 8.37 4.36
CA ARG A 321 26.02 7.05 4.98
C ARG A 321 26.88 6.87 6.22
N LEU A 322 27.96 7.64 6.39
CA LEU A 322 28.73 7.63 7.64
C LEU A 322 27.95 8.21 8.81
N ILE A 323 26.99 9.10 8.52
CA ILE A 323 26.14 9.78 9.51
C ILE A 323 24.79 9.08 9.64
N TYR A 324 24.17 8.75 8.50
CA TYR A 324 22.88 8.08 8.36
C TYR A 324 23.08 6.67 7.79
N PRO A 325 23.34 5.65 8.60
CA PRO A 325 23.71 4.30 8.10
C PRO A 325 22.63 3.69 7.20
N ASN A 326 21.35 3.98 7.48
CA ASN A 326 20.20 3.52 6.72
C ASN A 326 19.72 4.54 5.66
N LEU A 327 20.66 5.31 5.08
CA LEU A 327 20.33 6.18 3.94
C LEU A 327 19.94 5.34 2.73
N MET A 328 18.63 5.30 2.46
CA MET A 328 18.05 4.55 1.36
C MET A 328 18.12 5.30 0.02
N ARG A 329 17.89 6.62 0.05
CA ARG A 329 17.77 7.42 -1.16
C ARG A 329 18.39 8.81 -0.98
N LEU A 330 19.09 9.27 -2.03
CA LEU A 330 19.63 10.60 -2.15
C LEU A 330 19.08 11.24 -3.43
N ASP A 331 18.38 12.34 -3.28
CA ASP A 331 17.89 13.15 -4.38
C ASP A 331 18.50 14.56 -4.27
N TYR A 332 18.53 15.29 -5.38
CA TYR A 332 18.82 16.72 -5.40
C TYR A 332 17.52 17.48 -5.66
N ASP A 333 17.33 18.58 -4.92
CA ASP A 333 16.22 19.50 -5.16
C ASP A 333 16.55 20.35 -6.39
N ASP A 334 16.52 19.70 -7.52
CA ASP A 334 16.76 20.36 -8.78
C ASP A 334 15.55 21.24 -9.10
N LEU A 335 15.63 22.53 -8.77
CA LEU A 335 14.75 23.55 -9.33
C LEU A 335 14.76 23.51 -10.88
N ARG A 336 15.73 22.82 -11.47
CA ARG A 336 15.87 22.52 -12.89
C ARG A 336 14.79 21.55 -13.40
N ILE A 337 14.37 20.57 -12.58
CA ILE A 337 13.38 19.54 -12.99
C ILE A 337 11.93 20.00 -12.79
N ARG A 338 11.67 20.99 -11.92
CA ARG A 338 10.31 21.53 -11.72
C ARG A 338 9.83 22.47 -12.84
N GLY A 339 10.66 22.71 -13.84
CA GLY A 339 10.32 23.48 -15.03
C GLY A 339 9.89 22.60 -16.18
N GLY A 340 8.66 22.06 -16.11
CA GLY A 340 7.89 21.64 -17.27
C GLY A 340 8.45 20.47 -18.08
N SER A 341 7.57 19.54 -18.42
CA SER A 341 7.69 18.83 -19.69
C SER A 341 8.02 19.87 -20.79
N VAL A 342 9.21 19.80 -21.35
CA VAL A 342 9.53 20.54 -22.55
C VAL A 342 8.61 19.98 -23.63
N GLU A 343 7.52 20.68 -23.92
CA GLU A 343 6.88 20.55 -25.22
C GLU A 343 7.95 21.02 -26.23
N LEU A 344 8.61 20.04 -26.81
CA LEU A 344 9.41 20.26 -28.01
C LEU A 344 8.41 20.64 -29.10
N GLU A 345 8.17 21.95 -29.28
CA GLU A 345 7.63 22.44 -30.53
C GLU A 345 8.50 21.84 -31.62
N GLU A 346 7.87 21.28 -32.66
CA GLU A 346 8.53 20.63 -33.77
C GLU A 346 9.73 21.48 -34.21
N ALA A 347 10.94 21.00 -33.87
CA ALA A 347 12.15 21.76 -34.07
C ALA A 347 12.32 22.00 -35.57
N ASP A 348 12.32 23.24 -35.97
CA ASP A 348 12.63 23.67 -37.34
C ASP A 348 14.03 23.16 -37.67
N VAL A 349 14.13 22.13 -38.52
CA VAL A 349 15.31 21.31 -38.84
C VAL A 349 16.49 22.16 -39.45
N LYS A 350 16.33 23.46 -39.53
CA LYS A 350 17.30 24.43 -40.13
C LYS A 350 18.08 25.27 -39.12
N ARG A 351 17.90 25.06 -37.80
CA ARG A 351 18.65 25.82 -36.78
C ARG A 351 20.03 25.24 -36.55
N ASP A 352 20.99 26.11 -36.26
CA ASP A 352 22.34 25.74 -35.88
C ASP A 352 22.35 24.81 -34.66
N PRO A 353 22.97 23.62 -34.71
CA PRO A 353 23.03 22.68 -33.58
C PRO A 353 23.56 23.28 -32.28
N LEU A 354 24.49 24.24 -32.37
CA LEU A 354 25.04 24.97 -31.21
C LEU A 354 23.96 25.84 -30.55
N GLU A 355 23.11 26.51 -31.34
CA GLU A 355 22.03 27.35 -30.82
C GLU A 355 20.91 26.51 -30.21
N LEU A 356 20.55 25.39 -30.83
CA LEU A 356 19.57 24.45 -30.30
C LEU A 356 20.02 23.89 -28.95
N PHE A 357 21.28 23.50 -28.84
CA PHE A 357 21.85 23.01 -27.60
C PHE A 357 21.93 24.12 -26.53
N ALA A 358 22.32 25.33 -26.91
CA ALA A 358 22.35 26.45 -25.97
C ALA A 358 20.97 26.83 -25.44
N GLU A 359 19.94 26.74 -26.27
CA GLU A 359 18.57 26.96 -25.87
C GLU A 359 18.09 25.86 -24.96
N PHE A 360 18.28 24.57 -25.29
CA PHE A 360 18.02 23.43 -24.45
C PHE A 360 18.73 23.53 -23.10
N TYR A 361 20.03 23.88 -23.10
CA TYR A 361 20.80 24.07 -21.88
C TYR A 361 20.21 25.19 -21.01
N ARG A 362 19.81 26.31 -21.62
CA ARG A 362 19.18 27.42 -20.91
C ARG A 362 17.80 27.03 -20.32
N GLN A 363 17.02 26.25 -21.06
CA GLN A 363 15.75 25.74 -20.57
C GLN A 363 15.93 24.79 -19.39
N GLN A 364 16.86 23.85 -19.50
CA GLN A 364 17.16 22.87 -18.46
C GLN A 364 17.82 23.49 -17.21
N ASN A 365 18.77 24.41 -17.41
CA ASN A 365 19.59 24.97 -16.32
C ASN A 365 19.14 26.37 -15.86
N ARG A 366 18.11 26.99 -16.52
CA ARG A 366 17.62 28.36 -16.29
C ARG A 366 18.70 29.43 -16.28
N ARG A 367 19.89 29.12 -16.81
CA ARG A 367 21.02 30.01 -16.99
C ARG A 367 21.67 29.75 -18.34
N PRO A 368 22.28 30.74 -18.99
CA PRO A 368 23.03 30.52 -20.22
C PRO A 368 24.28 29.66 -19.96
N MET A 369 24.74 28.99 -20.99
CA MET A 369 26.03 28.31 -20.97
C MET A 369 27.16 29.33 -20.70
N SER A 370 28.17 28.88 -19.94
CA SER A 370 29.42 29.69 -19.80
C SER A 370 30.18 29.72 -21.12
N GLU A 371 31.06 30.71 -21.28
CA GLU A 371 31.97 30.83 -22.44
C GLU A 371 32.81 29.56 -22.63
N GLU A 372 33.24 28.94 -21.55
CA GLU A 372 34.03 27.72 -21.57
C GLU A 372 33.23 26.52 -22.06
N GLN A 373 32.02 26.36 -21.58
CA GLN A 373 31.04 25.31 -22.00
C GLN A 373 30.69 25.47 -23.49
N ARG A 374 30.45 26.70 -23.92
CA ARG A 374 30.14 26.99 -25.32
C ARG A 374 31.30 26.65 -26.23
N ARG A 375 32.53 27.02 -25.84
CA ARG A 375 33.76 26.72 -26.59
C ARG A 375 34.01 25.21 -26.71
N TYR A 376 33.81 24.48 -25.61
CA TYR A 376 33.93 23.03 -25.59
C TYR A 376 32.92 22.36 -26.55
N LEU A 377 31.66 22.77 -26.51
CA LEU A 377 30.62 22.23 -27.37
C LEU A 377 30.89 22.57 -28.86
N THR A 378 31.34 23.77 -29.17
CA THR A 378 31.73 24.14 -30.55
C THR A 378 32.78 23.17 -31.08
N GLY A 379 33.85 22.93 -30.31
CA GLY A 379 34.90 21.99 -30.74
C GLY A 379 34.42 20.56 -30.91
N LEU A 380 33.49 20.12 -30.07
CA LEU A 380 32.89 18.80 -30.19
C LEU A 380 32.00 18.66 -31.45
N LEU A 381 31.24 19.68 -31.78
CA LEU A 381 30.43 19.72 -32.99
C LEU A 381 31.26 19.76 -34.27
N GLU A 382 32.35 20.51 -34.27
CA GLU A 382 33.33 20.55 -35.37
C GLU A 382 33.92 19.14 -35.61
N THR A 383 34.37 18.46 -34.55
CA THR A 383 34.93 17.10 -34.65
C THR A 383 33.92 16.12 -35.25
N ILE A 384 32.65 16.19 -34.80
CA ILE A 384 31.58 15.30 -35.32
C ILE A 384 31.30 15.61 -36.80
N GLN A 385 31.39 16.84 -37.24
CA GLN A 385 31.21 17.24 -38.64
C GLN A 385 32.35 16.74 -39.52
N GLU A 386 33.60 16.83 -39.03
CA GLU A 386 34.76 16.31 -39.72
C GLU A 386 34.76 14.78 -39.88
N GLU A 387 34.25 14.03 -38.89
CA GLU A 387 34.11 12.56 -38.95
C GLU A 387 32.99 12.10 -39.92
N ARG A 388 32.09 12.99 -40.31
CA ARG A 388 31.00 12.69 -41.23
C ARG A 388 31.21 13.17 -42.67
N ALA A 389 32.26 13.93 -42.92
CA ALA A 389 32.65 14.44 -44.23
C ALA A 389 33.66 13.50 -44.92
#